data_70901bc314e7e09edae9d4c8e5c5e7cf
#
_entry.id   70901bc314e7e09edae9d4c8e5c5e7cf
#
_cell.length_a   1.000
_cell.length_b   1.000
_cell.length_c   1.000
_cell.angle_alpha   90.00
_cell.angle_beta   90.00
_cell.angle_gamma   90.00
#
_symmetry.space_group_name_H-M   'P 1'
#
loop_
_entity.id
_entity.type
_entity.pdbx_description
1 polymer ?
#
loop_
_entity_poly.entity_id
_entity_poly.type
_entity_poly.pdbx_seq_one_letter_code
_entity_poly.pdbx_strand_id
1 'polypeptide(L)'
;MSAEAHGHDHGHDHEHEHHHKDTFITKYIFSIDHKMIAKQYLITGIIMGIIGIAMSLLFRMQLAWPEESFKIFNVLLGDKFAPDGVMANDIYLALVTIHGTIMVFFVLTAGLSGTFSNLLIPLQIGARDMASGFMNMISYWLFFLSAVVMLCSLFVEAGPASAGWTIYPPLSALPQAIPGSGTGMTLWLVSMAIFIASSLMGSLNYIVTVINLRTKGMSMTRLPLTIWTFFVTAIIGVISFPVLLSAALLLIFDRSFGTSFFLSDIYIAGEVLHYQGGSPVLFEHLFWFLGHPEVYIVILPAMGLVSEIMATNSRKPIFGYRAMIMSVLAIAFLSTIVWGHHMFISGMNPFLGSVFTFTTLLIAIPSAVKAFNWITTLWKGNLQFNPAMLFSIGMVSTFITGGLTGIILGDSTLDINVHDTYFVIAHFHLVMGISALYGMFAGIYHWFPKMYGRMLNKNLGYIHFWITAVCAYGVFFPMHFIGLAGLPRRYYTNTNFPLFDDLQNVNVLITTFALVGGAFQLVFLYNFFSSIFYGKKAVQNPWKSTTLEWTTPVEHIHGNWPGEIPHVYRWPYDYSNPNHDVDFVPQNVPMKEGEEVLHH
;
A
#
# COMPACT_ATOMS: atom_id res chain seq x y z
N MET A 1 -63.25 -41.26 32.97
CA MET A 1 -61.87 -41.16 33.45
C MET A 1 -61.18 -40.20 32.55
N SER A 2 -61.02 -38.98 33.03
CA SER A 2 -60.41 -37.81 32.34
C SER A 2 -58.92 -37.89 32.44
N ALA A 3 -58.23 -37.62 31.34
CA ALA A 3 -56.78 -37.38 31.29
C ALA A 3 -56.56 -35.92 30.97
N GLU A 4 -56.04 -35.19 31.94
CA GLU A 4 -55.62 -33.80 31.82
C GLU A 4 -54.37 -33.66 30.96
N ALA A 5 -54.39 -32.77 29.96
CA ALA A 5 -53.23 -32.39 29.18
C ALA A 5 -52.53 -31.20 29.88
N HIS A 6 -51.30 -31.38 30.34
CA HIS A 6 -50.41 -30.35 30.79
C HIS A 6 -49.84 -29.57 29.58
N GLY A 7 -50.25 -28.31 29.44
CA GLY A 7 -49.61 -27.38 28.54
C GLY A 7 -48.23 -26.94 29.09
N HIS A 8 -47.17 -27.18 28.35
CA HIS A 8 -45.86 -26.54 28.60
C HIS A 8 -45.85 -25.16 27.99
N ASP A 9 -45.91 -24.19 28.85
CA ASP A 9 -45.64 -22.77 28.54
C ASP A 9 -44.12 -22.61 28.30
N HIS A 10 -43.73 -22.42 27.06
CA HIS A 10 -42.37 -22.02 26.71
C HIS A 10 -42.26 -20.52 26.89
N GLY A 11 -41.83 -20.12 28.09
CA GLY A 11 -41.42 -18.75 28.33
C GLY A 11 -40.31 -18.34 27.35
N HIS A 12 -40.58 -17.32 26.52
CA HIS A 12 -39.57 -16.64 25.77
C HIS A 12 -38.67 -15.88 26.75
N ASP A 13 -37.50 -16.44 27.03
CA ASP A 13 -36.39 -15.71 27.65
C ASP A 13 -35.99 -14.58 26.69
N HIS A 14 -36.44 -13.40 26.99
CA HIS A 14 -35.84 -12.19 26.46
C HIS A 14 -34.43 -12.11 27.05
N GLU A 15 -33.42 -12.54 26.28
CA GLU A 15 -32.03 -12.19 26.55
C GLU A 15 -31.94 -10.66 26.61
N HIS A 16 -31.83 -10.13 27.81
CA HIS A 16 -31.40 -8.76 28.05
C HIS A 16 -29.98 -8.64 27.52
N GLU A 17 -29.82 -8.14 26.27
CA GLU A 17 -28.54 -7.63 25.81
C GLU A 17 -28.08 -6.57 26.82
N HIS A 18 -27.14 -6.96 27.68
CA HIS A 18 -26.39 -6.02 28.50
C HIS A 18 -25.60 -5.12 27.55
N HIS A 19 -26.16 -4.00 27.16
CA HIS A 19 -25.43 -2.89 26.55
C HIS A 19 -24.39 -2.41 27.56
N HIS A 20 -23.20 -3.03 27.55
CA HIS A 20 -22.04 -2.43 28.19
C HIS A 20 -21.85 -1.05 27.58
N LYS A 21 -22.00 -0.01 28.39
CA LYS A 21 -21.71 1.38 27.94
C LYS A 21 -20.26 1.40 27.49
N ASP A 22 -20.03 1.66 26.20
CA ASP A 22 -18.72 1.82 25.65
C ASP A 22 -17.95 2.89 26.43
N THR A 23 -16.79 2.52 26.97
CA THR A 23 -15.85 3.47 27.53
C THR A 23 -15.04 4.11 26.40
N PHE A 24 -14.36 5.23 26.67
CA PHE A 24 -13.42 5.82 25.71
C PHE A 24 -12.39 4.78 25.21
N ILE A 25 -11.92 3.93 26.11
CA ILE A 25 -10.90 2.90 25.81
C ILE A 25 -11.47 1.84 24.87
N THR A 26 -12.65 1.28 25.15
CA THR A 26 -13.26 0.23 24.33
C THR A 26 -13.78 0.76 22.99
N LYS A 27 -14.17 2.02 22.93
CA LYS A 27 -14.70 2.62 21.70
C LYS A 27 -13.63 3.09 20.73
N TYR A 28 -12.51 3.66 21.23
CA TYR A 28 -11.54 4.35 20.38
C TYR A 28 -10.14 3.71 20.38
N ILE A 29 -9.75 3.02 21.46
CA ILE A 29 -8.41 2.43 21.59
C ILE A 29 -8.45 0.94 21.26
N PHE A 30 -9.14 0.14 22.07
CA PHE A 30 -9.28 -1.31 21.86
C PHE A 30 -10.64 -1.63 21.23
N SER A 31 -10.98 -0.90 20.16
CA SER A 31 -12.23 -1.11 19.43
C SER A 31 -12.17 -2.39 18.62
N ILE A 32 -13.26 -3.14 18.61
CA ILE A 32 -13.46 -4.29 17.73
C ILE A 32 -14.27 -3.91 16.47
N ASP A 33 -14.79 -2.69 16.39
CA ASP A 33 -15.55 -2.19 15.24
C ASP A 33 -14.62 -1.91 14.05
N HIS A 34 -14.89 -2.54 12.92
CA HIS A 34 -14.08 -2.47 11.72
C HIS A 34 -13.87 -1.04 11.19
N LYS A 35 -14.85 -0.14 11.36
CA LYS A 35 -14.75 1.25 10.91
C LYS A 35 -13.83 2.08 11.79
N MET A 36 -13.78 1.79 13.10
CA MET A 36 -12.85 2.42 14.01
C MET A 36 -11.42 1.94 13.72
N ILE A 37 -11.23 0.65 13.54
CA ILE A 37 -9.93 0.05 13.18
C ILE A 37 -9.43 0.61 11.85
N ALA A 38 -10.31 0.80 10.86
CA ALA A 38 -9.96 1.47 9.61
C ALA A 38 -9.40 2.89 9.82
N LYS A 39 -10.01 3.67 10.70
CA LYS A 39 -9.53 5.02 11.05
C LYS A 39 -8.18 4.98 11.80
N GLN A 40 -7.99 4.00 12.67
CA GLN A 40 -6.72 3.81 13.38
C GLN A 40 -5.58 3.51 12.38
N TYR A 41 -5.78 2.59 11.41
CA TYR A 41 -4.83 2.34 10.34
C TYR A 41 -4.54 3.60 9.51
N LEU A 42 -5.59 4.35 9.14
CA LEU A 42 -5.46 5.57 8.35
C LEU A 42 -4.61 6.64 9.07
N ILE A 43 -4.91 6.92 10.34
CA ILE A 43 -4.19 7.95 11.10
C ILE A 43 -2.73 7.53 11.33
N THR A 44 -2.49 6.28 11.70
CA THR A 44 -1.12 5.76 11.85
C THR A 44 -0.37 5.81 10.51
N GLY A 45 -1.01 5.43 9.40
CA GLY A 45 -0.44 5.53 8.06
C GLY A 45 -0.11 6.98 7.66
N ILE A 46 -0.97 7.94 7.97
CA ILE A 46 -0.70 9.37 7.72
C ILE A 46 0.52 9.84 8.53
N ILE A 47 0.61 9.50 9.83
CA ILE A 47 1.75 9.89 10.67
C ILE A 47 3.05 9.30 10.11
N MET A 48 3.07 8.01 9.80
CA MET A 48 4.23 7.35 9.21
C MET A 48 4.58 7.95 7.83
N GLY A 49 3.56 8.31 7.04
CA GLY A 49 3.75 8.98 5.75
C GLY A 49 4.43 10.34 5.87
N ILE A 50 4.04 11.15 6.86
CA ILE A 50 4.68 12.44 7.13
C ILE A 50 6.17 12.23 7.47
N ILE A 51 6.48 11.26 8.33
CA ILE A 51 7.85 10.93 8.72
C ILE A 51 8.65 10.45 7.49
N GLY A 52 8.09 9.52 6.70
CA GLY A 52 8.74 8.99 5.52
C GLY A 52 9.01 10.06 4.45
N ILE A 53 8.05 10.96 4.20
CA ILE A 53 8.22 12.08 3.27
C ILE A 53 9.30 13.05 3.80
N ALA A 54 9.28 13.41 5.09
CA ALA A 54 10.29 14.27 5.67
C ALA A 54 11.71 13.71 5.47
N MET A 55 11.91 12.41 5.71
CA MET A 55 13.19 11.74 5.44
C MET A 55 13.61 11.86 3.96
N SER A 56 12.66 11.70 3.03
CA SER A 56 12.97 11.82 1.61
C SER A 56 13.37 13.24 1.22
N LEU A 57 12.77 14.27 1.79
CA LEU A 57 13.16 15.64 1.53
C LEU A 57 14.57 15.94 2.04
N LEU A 58 14.95 15.40 3.22
CA LEU A 58 16.30 15.58 3.77
C LEU A 58 17.36 14.95 2.86
N PHE A 59 17.22 13.69 2.46
CA PHE A 59 18.22 13.08 1.60
C PHE A 59 18.19 13.64 0.16
N ARG A 60 17.05 14.17 -0.32
CA ARG A 60 17.01 14.90 -1.59
C ARG A 60 17.77 16.22 -1.53
N MET A 61 17.71 16.95 -0.42
CA MET A 61 18.52 18.16 -0.21
C MET A 61 20.02 17.83 -0.23
N GLN A 62 20.43 16.73 0.41
CA GLN A 62 21.81 16.25 0.35
C GLN A 62 22.28 15.95 -1.09
N LEU A 63 21.43 15.34 -1.92
CA LEU A 63 21.76 15.02 -3.31
C LEU A 63 21.79 16.24 -4.23
N ALA A 64 20.99 17.26 -3.94
CA ALA A 64 20.97 18.50 -4.73
C ALA A 64 22.15 19.42 -4.39
N TRP A 65 22.48 19.48 -3.12
CA TRP A 65 23.51 20.39 -2.59
C TRP A 65 24.42 19.62 -1.63
N PRO A 66 25.25 18.69 -2.15
CA PRO A 66 26.18 17.94 -1.32
C PRO A 66 27.18 18.88 -0.63
N GLU A 67 27.48 18.59 0.64
CA GLU A 67 28.42 19.35 1.48
C GLU A 67 27.95 20.76 1.90
N GLU A 68 26.78 21.21 1.46
CA GLU A 68 26.19 22.47 1.93
C GLU A 68 25.62 22.34 3.35
N SER A 69 25.80 23.39 4.14
CA SER A 69 25.31 23.45 5.52
C SER A 69 23.86 23.92 5.56
N PHE A 70 23.00 23.08 6.15
CA PHE A 70 21.59 23.39 6.37
C PHE A 70 21.26 23.29 7.88
N LYS A 71 20.81 24.40 8.48
CA LYS A 71 20.35 24.40 9.89
C LYS A 71 19.29 23.33 10.19
N ILE A 72 18.45 23.02 9.20
CA ILE A 72 17.40 21.99 9.35
C ILE A 72 17.99 20.61 9.59
N PHE A 73 19.14 20.28 9.02
CA PHE A 73 19.81 19.01 9.26
C PHE A 73 20.28 18.91 10.71
N ASN A 74 20.90 19.96 11.24
CA ASN A 74 21.34 19.98 12.63
C ASN A 74 20.15 19.88 13.61
N VAL A 75 19.05 20.60 13.35
CA VAL A 75 17.84 20.58 14.19
C VAL A 75 17.16 19.21 14.20
N LEU A 76 17.06 18.52 13.06
CA LEU A 76 16.32 17.26 12.94
C LEU A 76 17.19 16.03 13.19
N LEU A 77 18.46 16.06 12.82
CA LEU A 77 19.38 14.93 12.92
C LEU A 77 20.33 15.02 14.10
N GLY A 78 20.53 16.23 14.66
CA GLY A 78 21.47 16.51 15.74
C GLY A 78 22.94 16.58 15.28
N ASP A 79 23.81 17.09 16.15
CA ASP A 79 25.24 17.30 15.85
C ASP A 79 25.98 15.99 15.49
N LYS A 80 25.55 14.87 16.03
CA LYS A 80 26.15 13.56 15.73
C LYS A 80 26.04 13.18 14.25
N PHE A 81 24.90 13.43 13.62
CA PHE A 81 24.59 13.01 12.25
C PHE A 81 24.63 14.15 11.24
N ALA A 82 24.70 15.39 11.74
CA ALA A 82 24.83 16.58 10.90
C ALA A 82 25.70 17.64 11.58
N PRO A 83 27.02 17.35 11.79
CA PRO A 83 27.94 18.31 12.38
C PRO A 83 27.98 19.57 11.52
N ASP A 84 27.89 20.74 12.17
CA ASP A 84 27.85 22.05 11.51
C ASP A 84 26.75 22.19 10.43
N GLY A 85 25.72 21.34 10.49
CA GLY A 85 24.61 21.33 9.53
C GLY A 85 24.92 20.62 8.20
N VAL A 86 26.03 19.89 8.10
CA VAL A 86 26.39 19.06 6.95
C VAL A 86 26.02 17.61 7.24
N MET A 87 25.27 16.99 6.33
CA MET A 87 24.79 15.61 6.52
C MET A 87 25.95 14.61 6.47
N ALA A 88 26.10 13.77 7.48
CA ALA A 88 27.09 12.68 7.47
C ALA A 88 26.63 11.55 6.52
N ASN A 89 27.60 10.84 5.92
CA ASN A 89 27.34 9.79 4.94
C ASN A 89 26.46 8.66 5.49
N ASP A 90 26.68 8.30 6.74
CA ASP A 90 26.02 7.17 7.38
C ASP A 90 24.52 7.42 7.56
N ILE A 91 24.14 8.62 7.96
CA ILE A 91 22.73 8.96 8.15
C ILE A 91 21.98 9.07 6.83
N TYR A 92 22.65 9.48 5.72
CA TYR A 92 22.03 9.51 4.40
C TYR A 92 21.46 8.14 4.04
N LEU A 93 22.27 7.08 4.13
CA LEU A 93 21.83 5.73 3.78
C LEU A 93 20.77 5.19 4.77
N ALA A 94 20.86 5.58 6.05
CA ALA A 94 19.84 5.28 7.03
C ALA A 94 18.49 5.94 6.70
N LEU A 95 18.49 7.22 6.30
CA LEU A 95 17.27 7.92 5.86
C LEU A 95 16.65 7.23 4.64
N VAL A 96 17.45 6.81 3.66
CA VAL A 96 16.98 6.06 2.48
C VAL A 96 16.38 4.71 2.90
N THR A 97 17.04 3.98 3.81
CA THR A 97 16.59 2.67 4.30
C THR A 97 15.25 2.76 5.00
N ILE A 98 15.14 3.67 5.96
CA ILE A 98 13.93 3.82 6.78
C ILE A 98 12.79 4.44 5.98
N HIS A 99 13.07 5.43 5.09
CA HIS A 99 12.07 5.94 4.16
C HIS A 99 11.44 4.82 3.33
N GLY A 100 12.27 3.98 2.68
CA GLY A 100 11.77 2.87 1.86
C GLY A 100 10.92 1.90 2.67
N THR A 101 11.38 1.52 3.87
CA THR A 101 10.66 0.61 4.76
C THR A 101 9.32 1.22 5.20
N ILE A 102 9.30 2.47 5.66
CA ILE A 102 8.08 3.15 6.12
C ILE A 102 7.08 3.27 4.97
N MET A 103 7.51 3.75 3.81
CA MET A 103 6.61 4.00 2.70
C MET A 103 6.00 2.72 2.15
N VAL A 104 6.79 1.66 1.99
CA VAL A 104 6.29 0.38 1.47
C VAL A 104 5.38 -0.30 2.49
N PHE A 105 5.89 -0.62 3.67
CA PHE A 105 5.17 -1.47 4.62
C PHE A 105 4.16 -0.72 5.48
N PHE A 106 4.50 0.43 6.04
CA PHE A 106 3.61 1.11 6.99
C PHE A 106 2.59 2.02 6.31
N VAL A 107 2.92 2.67 5.19
CA VAL A 107 2.01 3.58 4.49
C VAL A 107 1.19 2.84 3.44
N LEU A 108 1.86 2.22 2.47
CA LEU A 108 1.18 1.65 1.30
C LEU A 108 0.61 0.27 1.58
N THR A 109 1.32 -0.63 2.28
CA THR A 109 0.78 -1.96 2.61
C THR A 109 -0.26 -1.86 3.71
N ALA A 110 0.10 -1.53 4.93
CA ALA A 110 -0.85 -1.52 6.05
C ALA A 110 -1.74 -0.27 6.06
N GLY A 111 -1.19 0.92 5.80
CA GLY A 111 -1.95 2.16 5.79
C GLY A 111 -3.06 2.18 4.74
N LEU A 112 -2.76 1.83 3.50
CA LEU A 112 -3.75 1.75 2.41
C LEU A 112 -4.67 0.53 2.59
N SER A 113 -4.10 -0.69 2.57
CA SER A 113 -4.90 -1.92 2.62
C SER A 113 -5.65 -2.06 3.95
N GLY A 114 -4.98 -1.82 5.09
CA GLY A 114 -5.60 -1.90 6.41
C GLY A 114 -6.76 -0.93 6.58
N THR A 115 -6.64 0.30 6.07
CA THR A 115 -7.72 1.29 6.10
C THR A 115 -8.92 0.84 5.27
N PHE A 116 -8.70 0.61 3.98
CA PHE A 116 -9.82 0.40 3.07
C PHE A 116 -10.38 -1.02 3.13
N SER A 117 -9.58 -2.05 3.40
CA SER A 117 -10.11 -3.40 3.61
C SER A 117 -11.02 -3.45 4.83
N ASN A 118 -10.58 -2.87 5.96
CA ASN A 118 -11.40 -2.80 7.16
C ASN A 118 -12.67 -1.98 6.95
N LEU A 119 -12.58 -0.84 6.24
CA LEU A 119 -13.75 -0.03 5.97
C LEU A 119 -14.74 -0.72 5.03
N LEU A 120 -14.25 -1.22 3.89
CA LEU A 120 -15.09 -1.56 2.74
C LEU A 120 -15.51 -3.02 2.67
N ILE A 121 -14.70 -3.97 3.15
CA ILE A 121 -15.07 -5.39 3.04
C ILE A 121 -16.43 -5.63 3.69
N PRO A 122 -16.67 -5.34 4.99
CA PRO A 122 -17.98 -5.60 5.57
C PRO A 122 -19.10 -4.78 4.91
N LEU A 123 -18.84 -3.52 4.57
CA LEU A 123 -19.85 -2.63 3.99
C LEU A 123 -20.27 -3.07 2.58
N GLN A 124 -19.33 -3.47 1.74
CA GLN A 124 -19.60 -3.82 0.34
C GLN A 124 -20.12 -5.25 0.15
N ILE A 125 -19.79 -6.18 1.07
CA ILE A 125 -20.33 -7.55 0.99
C ILE A 125 -21.65 -7.72 1.76
N GLY A 126 -22.06 -6.73 2.53
CA GLY A 126 -23.23 -6.81 3.39
C GLY A 126 -22.99 -7.65 4.64
N ALA A 127 -21.93 -7.37 5.37
CA ALA A 127 -21.63 -7.96 6.67
C ALA A 127 -21.75 -6.92 7.78
N ARG A 128 -22.07 -7.37 8.98
CA ARG A 128 -22.17 -6.46 10.15
C ARG A 128 -20.80 -6.02 10.66
N ASP A 129 -19.81 -6.92 10.58
CA ASP A 129 -18.41 -6.67 10.94
C ASP A 129 -17.50 -7.68 10.23
N MET A 130 -16.18 -7.65 10.52
CA MET A 130 -15.23 -8.70 10.13
C MET A 130 -15.54 -10.02 10.81
N ALA A 131 -15.07 -11.13 10.24
CA ALA A 131 -15.29 -12.46 10.79
C ALA A 131 -14.81 -12.60 12.25
N SER A 132 -13.72 -11.92 12.59
CA SER A 132 -13.22 -11.82 13.97
C SER A 132 -12.82 -10.39 14.29
N GLY A 133 -13.67 -9.64 14.98
CA GLY A 133 -13.36 -8.28 15.45
C GLY A 133 -12.18 -8.26 16.43
N PHE A 134 -12.05 -9.30 17.28
CA PHE A 134 -10.93 -9.40 18.22
C PHE A 134 -9.59 -9.60 17.50
N MET A 135 -9.51 -10.52 16.55
CA MET A 135 -8.30 -10.73 15.74
C MET A 135 -7.95 -9.48 14.92
N ASN A 136 -8.96 -8.76 14.44
CA ASN A 136 -8.81 -7.50 13.72
C ASN A 136 -8.16 -6.42 14.60
N MET A 137 -8.66 -6.27 15.84
CA MET A 137 -8.08 -5.34 16.82
C MET A 137 -6.62 -5.70 17.14
N ILE A 138 -6.30 -6.97 17.38
CA ILE A 138 -4.91 -7.39 17.67
C ILE A 138 -4.01 -7.13 16.46
N SER A 139 -4.47 -7.42 15.25
CA SER A 139 -3.75 -7.11 14.01
C SER A 139 -3.34 -5.63 13.96
N TYR A 140 -4.27 -4.70 14.24
CA TYR A 140 -3.94 -3.29 14.30
C TYR A 140 -2.90 -2.97 15.40
N TRP A 141 -3.04 -3.51 16.60
CA TRP A 141 -2.12 -3.20 17.69
C TRP A 141 -0.71 -3.76 17.47
N LEU A 142 -0.58 -4.91 16.81
CA LEU A 142 0.72 -5.42 16.36
C LEU A 142 1.32 -4.51 15.28
N PHE A 143 0.52 -4.03 14.33
CA PHE A 143 0.98 -3.03 13.36
C PHE A 143 1.48 -1.75 14.04
N PHE A 144 0.72 -1.21 14.99
CA PHE A 144 1.11 -0.02 15.74
C PHE A 144 2.40 -0.25 16.55
N LEU A 145 2.50 -1.38 17.25
CA LEU A 145 3.72 -1.77 17.98
C LEU A 145 4.93 -1.86 17.04
N SER A 146 4.77 -2.48 15.89
CA SER A 146 5.81 -2.55 14.86
C SER A 146 6.26 -1.15 14.41
N ALA A 147 5.32 -0.22 14.19
CA ALA A 147 5.63 1.16 13.85
C ALA A 147 6.43 1.86 14.95
N VAL A 148 6.05 1.67 16.21
CA VAL A 148 6.77 2.23 17.36
C VAL A 148 8.20 1.66 17.43
N VAL A 149 8.37 0.34 17.30
CA VAL A 149 9.71 -0.30 17.31
C VAL A 149 10.57 0.21 16.15
N MET A 150 9.99 0.38 14.96
CA MET A 150 10.68 0.97 13.80
C MET A 150 11.18 2.38 14.11
N LEU A 151 10.35 3.23 14.70
CA LEU A 151 10.75 4.59 15.08
C LEU A 151 11.78 4.60 16.21
N CYS A 152 11.69 3.70 17.17
CA CYS A 152 12.70 3.55 18.22
C CYS A 152 14.08 3.22 17.65
N SER A 153 14.16 2.52 16.51
CA SER A 153 15.42 2.20 15.85
C SER A 153 16.21 3.45 15.40
N LEU A 154 15.55 4.60 15.28
CA LEU A 154 16.18 5.87 14.89
C LEU A 154 17.02 6.47 16.02
N PHE A 155 16.75 6.13 17.29
CA PHE A 155 17.30 6.78 18.46
C PHE A 155 18.34 5.94 19.21
N VAL A 156 18.77 4.81 18.63
CA VAL A 156 19.80 3.96 19.24
C VAL A 156 21.20 4.54 19.04
N GLU A 157 22.11 4.29 19.99
CA GLU A 157 23.46 4.85 19.99
C GLU A 157 24.26 4.49 18.74
N ALA A 158 24.14 3.24 18.26
CA ALA A 158 24.83 2.76 17.06
C ALA A 158 24.24 3.30 15.74
N GLY A 159 23.17 4.10 15.82
CA GLY A 159 22.44 4.61 14.66
C GLY A 159 21.41 3.64 14.07
N PRO A 160 20.50 4.15 13.20
CA PRO A 160 19.48 3.34 12.57
C PRO A 160 20.05 2.36 11.53
N ALA A 161 19.21 1.42 11.06
CA ALA A 161 19.56 0.51 9.98
C ALA A 161 19.90 1.28 8.70
N SER A 162 21.02 0.93 8.04
CA SER A 162 21.47 1.60 6.82
C SER A 162 21.92 0.66 5.69
N ALA A 163 21.44 -0.59 5.69
CA ALA A 163 21.75 -1.56 4.63
C ALA A 163 20.80 -1.47 3.40
N GLY A 164 20.06 -0.37 3.25
CA GLY A 164 18.96 -0.26 2.30
C GLY A 164 17.70 -0.99 2.81
N TRP A 165 16.53 -0.72 2.23
CA TRP A 165 15.28 -1.37 2.65
C TRP A 165 15.25 -2.88 2.38
N THR A 166 16.12 -3.35 1.48
CA THR A 166 16.29 -4.77 1.15
C THR A 166 17.20 -5.52 2.13
N ILE A 167 17.96 -4.80 2.97
CA ILE A 167 18.82 -5.32 4.07
C ILE A 167 19.67 -6.53 3.69
N TYR A 168 20.36 -6.49 2.57
CA TYR A 168 21.17 -7.62 2.12
C TYR A 168 22.35 -7.96 3.05
N PRO A 169 22.55 -9.25 3.39
CA PRO A 169 23.82 -9.72 3.91
C PRO A 169 24.95 -9.55 2.87
N PRO A 170 26.21 -9.44 3.28
CA PRO A 170 26.72 -9.61 4.64
C PRO A 170 26.58 -8.40 5.56
N LEU A 171 26.37 -7.17 5.03
CA LEU A 171 26.31 -5.95 5.85
C LEU A 171 25.26 -6.04 6.98
N SER A 172 24.05 -6.48 6.67
CA SER A 172 22.97 -6.59 7.67
C SER A 172 23.17 -7.71 8.68
N ALA A 173 23.97 -8.72 8.35
CA ALA A 173 24.22 -9.88 9.21
C ALA A 173 25.37 -9.67 10.20
N LEU A 174 26.21 -8.67 10.00
CA LEU A 174 27.40 -8.39 10.83
C LEU A 174 27.08 -7.29 11.87
N PRO A 175 26.84 -7.62 13.16
CA PRO A 175 26.60 -6.61 14.19
C PRO A 175 27.78 -5.63 14.36
N GLN A 176 28.98 -6.03 13.99
CA GLN A 176 30.21 -5.24 14.06
C GLN A 176 30.31 -4.17 12.96
N ALA A 177 29.51 -4.28 11.89
CA ALA A 177 29.47 -3.29 10.82
C ALA A 177 28.74 -2.01 11.30
N ILE A 178 29.41 -1.24 12.18
CA ILE A 178 28.94 0.02 12.75
C ILE A 178 29.68 1.16 12.06
N PRO A 179 29.00 2.22 11.64
CA PRO A 179 27.55 2.45 11.69
C PRO A 179 26.77 1.61 10.67
N GLY A 180 25.47 1.37 10.98
CA GLY A 180 24.50 0.86 10.01
C GLY A 180 23.98 -0.54 10.24
N SER A 181 24.71 -1.41 10.93
CA SER A 181 24.28 -2.78 11.24
C SER A 181 24.27 -3.12 12.73
N GLY A 182 24.29 -2.12 13.60
CA GLY A 182 24.21 -2.29 15.06
C GLY A 182 22.80 -2.63 15.55
N THR A 183 22.48 -2.20 16.78
CA THR A 183 21.16 -2.44 17.42
C THR A 183 19.99 -1.93 16.58
N GLY A 184 20.17 -0.84 15.81
CA GLY A 184 19.14 -0.32 14.92
C GLY A 184 18.68 -1.33 13.86
N MET A 185 19.60 -2.13 13.31
CA MET A 185 19.26 -3.20 12.38
C MET A 185 18.48 -4.34 13.08
N THR A 186 18.86 -4.69 14.30
CA THR A 186 18.13 -5.71 15.08
C THR A 186 16.69 -5.24 15.36
N LEU A 187 16.51 -3.98 15.76
CA LEU A 187 15.17 -3.41 15.97
C LEU A 187 14.36 -3.34 14.66
N TRP A 188 14.99 -3.06 13.53
CA TRP A 188 14.36 -3.13 12.21
C TRP A 188 13.80 -4.53 11.95
N LEU A 189 14.61 -5.59 12.17
CA LEU A 189 14.19 -6.98 11.99
C LEU A 189 13.06 -7.39 12.93
N VAL A 190 13.12 -6.99 14.20
CA VAL A 190 12.06 -7.24 15.18
C VAL A 190 10.76 -6.52 14.78
N SER A 191 10.87 -5.26 14.36
CA SER A 191 9.73 -4.50 13.85
C SER A 191 9.07 -5.22 12.68
N MET A 192 9.85 -5.66 11.69
CA MET A 192 9.32 -6.37 10.53
C MET A 192 8.69 -7.72 10.89
N ALA A 193 9.26 -8.47 11.82
CA ALA A 193 8.66 -9.72 12.29
C ALA A 193 7.27 -9.49 12.92
N ILE A 194 7.14 -8.45 13.74
CA ILE A 194 5.85 -8.05 14.33
C ILE A 194 4.87 -7.58 13.24
N PHE A 195 5.35 -6.79 12.28
CA PHE A 195 4.55 -6.32 11.14
C PHE A 195 3.98 -7.49 10.33
N ILE A 196 4.80 -8.51 10.05
CA ILE A 196 4.38 -9.69 9.30
C ILE A 196 3.31 -10.47 10.08
N ALA A 197 3.47 -10.65 11.38
CA ALA A 197 2.46 -11.29 12.22
C ALA A 197 1.12 -10.54 12.15
N SER A 198 1.15 -9.21 12.23
CA SER A 198 -0.03 -8.34 12.04
C SER A 198 -0.69 -8.58 10.67
N SER A 199 0.10 -8.53 9.61
CA SER A 199 -0.39 -8.65 8.22
C SER A 199 -1.00 -10.01 7.92
N LEU A 200 -0.42 -11.09 8.47
CA LEU A 200 -0.98 -12.45 8.35
C LEU A 200 -2.34 -12.57 9.03
N MET A 201 -2.49 -12.02 10.25
CA MET A 201 -3.77 -12.03 10.96
C MET A 201 -4.84 -11.25 10.20
N GLY A 202 -4.50 -10.06 9.70
CA GLY A 202 -5.40 -9.24 8.87
C GLY A 202 -5.80 -9.97 7.58
N SER A 203 -4.84 -10.52 6.86
CA SER A 203 -5.09 -11.25 5.60
C SER A 203 -6.02 -12.45 5.81
N LEU A 204 -5.79 -13.25 6.85
CA LEU A 204 -6.65 -14.38 7.18
C LEU A 204 -8.09 -13.90 7.48
N ASN A 205 -8.23 -12.83 8.27
CA ASN A 205 -9.53 -12.28 8.61
C ASN A 205 -10.28 -11.77 7.37
N TYR A 206 -9.61 -11.10 6.44
CA TYR A 206 -10.22 -10.63 5.18
C TYR A 206 -10.71 -11.80 4.32
N ILE A 207 -9.90 -12.85 4.15
CA ILE A 207 -10.27 -14.05 3.38
C ILE A 207 -11.53 -14.69 3.97
N VAL A 208 -11.53 -14.95 5.28
CA VAL A 208 -12.65 -15.61 5.96
C VAL A 208 -13.91 -14.75 5.90
N THR A 209 -13.78 -13.42 6.05
CA THR A 209 -14.91 -12.48 5.95
C THR A 209 -15.54 -12.52 4.57
N VAL A 210 -14.73 -12.41 3.51
CA VAL A 210 -15.23 -12.42 2.12
C VAL A 210 -15.87 -13.77 1.75
N ILE A 211 -15.33 -14.88 2.23
CA ILE A 211 -15.88 -16.20 1.89
C ILE A 211 -17.20 -16.46 2.63
N ASN A 212 -17.28 -16.15 3.93
CA ASN A 212 -18.33 -16.65 4.81
C ASN A 212 -19.45 -15.65 5.11
N LEU A 213 -19.20 -14.32 5.02
CA LEU A 213 -20.12 -13.31 5.55
C LEU A 213 -20.87 -12.52 4.49
N ARG A 214 -20.82 -12.90 3.22
CA ARG A 214 -21.58 -12.24 2.16
C ARG A 214 -23.08 -12.33 2.42
N THR A 215 -23.79 -11.21 2.27
CA THR A 215 -25.24 -11.17 2.35
C THR A 215 -25.91 -12.00 1.26
N LYS A 216 -27.18 -12.34 1.45
CA LYS A 216 -27.99 -13.10 0.46
C LYS A 216 -27.99 -12.39 -0.89
N GLY A 217 -27.71 -13.17 -1.94
CA GLY A 217 -27.61 -12.68 -3.32
C GLY A 217 -26.25 -12.12 -3.72
N MET A 218 -25.32 -11.89 -2.78
CA MET A 218 -23.95 -11.45 -3.06
C MET A 218 -23.08 -12.65 -3.48
N SER A 219 -23.19 -13.07 -4.73
CA SER A 219 -22.30 -14.07 -5.34
C SER A 219 -20.92 -13.45 -5.64
N MET A 220 -19.92 -14.32 -5.91
CA MET A 220 -18.59 -13.84 -6.32
C MET A 220 -18.64 -12.95 -7.58
N THR A 221 -19.53 -13.23 -8.51
CA THR A 221 -19.73 -12.44 -9.74
C THR A 221 -20.47 -11.11 -9.52
N ARG A 222 -20.98 -10.86 -8.31
CA ARG A 222 -21.61 -9.61 -7.89
C ARG A 222 -20.75 -8.79 -6.94
N LEU A 223 -19.54 -9.26 -6.62
CA LEU A 223 -18.60 -8.51 -5.80
C LEU A 223 -18.05 -7.29 -6.57
N PRO A 224 -17.93 -6.12 -5.94
CA PRO A 224 -17.16 -5.01 -6.48
C PRO A 224 -15.71 -5.40 -6.73
N LEU A 225 -15.05 -4.77 -7.74
CA LEU A 225 -13.62 -5.02 -8.03
C LEU A 225 -12.74 -4.67 -6.84
N THR A 226 -13.12 -3.72 -6.02
CA THR A 226 -12.46 -3.39 -4.75
C THR A 226 -12.34 -4.60 -3.84
N ILE A 227 -13.43 -5.37 -3.68
CA ILE A 227 -13.42 -6.58 -2.85
C ILE A 227 -12.58 -7.69 -3.49
N TRP A 228 -12.64 -7.85 -4.82
CA TRP A 228 -11.79 -8.81 -5.52
C TRP A 228 -10.30 -8.51 -5.29
N THR A 229 -9.90 -7.24 -5.39
CA THR A 229 -8.49 -6.88 -5.18
C THR A 229 -8.04 -7.08 -3.74
N PHE A 230 -8.84 -6.73 -2.73
CA PHE A 230 -8.51 -6.99 -1.32
C PHE A 230 -8.43 -8.49 -1.01
N PHE A 231 -9.38 -9.27 -1.53
CA PHE A 231 -9.41 -10.70 -1.34
C PHE A 231 -8.17 -11.38 -1.93
N VAL A 232 -7.82 -11.05 -3.17
CA VAL A 232 -6.64 -11.59 -3.85
C VAL A 232 -5.34 -11.11 -3.19
N THR A 233 -5.26 -9.85 -2.79
CA THR A 233 -4.13 -9.29 -2.03
C THR A 233 -3.91 -10.05 -0.73
N ALA A 234 -4.97 -10.37 0.00
CA ALA A 234 -4.88 -11.16 1.23
C ALA A 234 -4.35 -12.58 0.97
N ILE A 235 -4.76 -13.22 -0.14
CA ILE A 235 -4.23 -14.55 -0.54
C ILE A 235 -2.73 -14.48 -0.83
N ILE A 236 -2.28 -13.49 -1.61
CA ILE A 236 -0.84 -13.29 -1.89
C ILE A 236 -0.08 -13.08 -0.57
N GLY A 237 -0.63 -12.27 0.34
CA GLY A 237 -0.03 -12.02 1.65
C GLY A 237 0.16 -13.28 2.48
N VAL A 238 -0.85 -14.14 2.57
CA VAL A 238 -0.76 -15.42 3.31
C VAL A 238 0.32 -16.34 2.72
N ILE A 239 0.52 -16.30 1.41
CA ILE A 239 1.55 -17.14 0.74
C ILE A 239 2.95 -16.57 0.97
N SER A 240 3.15 -15.26 0.87
CA SER A 240 4.47 -14.64 0.76
C SER A 240 5.04 -14.10 2.08
N PHE A 241 4.21 -13.58 3.00
CA PHE A 241 4.69 -13.06 4.28
C PHE A 241 5.42 -14.07 5.17
N PRO A 242 5.01 -15.35 5.26
CA PRO A 242 5.76 -16.34 6.05
C PRO A 242 7.19 -16.55 5.59
N VAL A 243 7.45 -16.39 4.28
CA VAL A 243 8.80 -16.55 3.72
C VAL A 243 9.71 -15.40 4.15
N LEU A 244 9.21 -14.15 4.14
CA LEU A 244 9.99 -13.04 4.69
C LEU A 244 10.19 -13.16 6.20
N LEU A 245 9.19 -13.67 6.93
CA LEU A 245 9.34 -13.92 8.37
C LEU A 245 10.49 -14.89 8.65
N SER A 246 10.59 -15.98 7.88
CA SER A 246 11.70 -16.92 8.01
C SER A 246 13.03 -16.27 7.69
N ALA A 247 13.14 -15.45 6.64
CA ALA A 247 14.36 -14.69 6.32
C ALA A 247 14.78 -13.76 7.48
N ALA A 248 13.82 -13.03 8.07
CA ALA A 248 14.08 -12.13 9.19
C ALA A 248 14.55 -12.88 10.44
N LEU A 249 13.92 -14.02 10.76
CA LEU A 249 14.30 -14.84 11.92
C LEU A 249 15.69 -15.47 11.73
N LEU A 250 15.97 -16.05 10.57
CA LEU A 250 17.29 -16.61 10.27
C LEU A 250 18.39 -15.54 10.32
N LEU A 251 18.09 -14.33 9.86
CA LEU A 251 19.04 -13.21 9.95
C LEU A 251 19.25 -12.75 11.41
N ILE A 252 18.22 -12.79 12.24
CA ILE A 252 18.36 -12.55 13.69
C ILE A 252 19.26 -13.62 14.31
N PHE A 253 19.15 -14.88 13.90
CA PHE A 253 20.01 -15.95 14.40
C PHE A 253 21.47 -15.75 13.98
N ASP A 254 21.74 -15.37 12.74
CA ASP A 254 23.11 -15.03 12.30
C ASP A 254 23.70 -13.88 13.13
N ARG A 255 22.91 -12.85 13.44
CA ARG A 255 23.34 -11.68 14.20
C ARG A 255 23.54 -11.93 15.69
N SER A 256 22.71 -12.80 16.29
CA SER A 256 22.58 -12.89 17.75
C SER A 256 23.09 -14.21 18.33
N PHE A 257 23.13 -15.28 17.55
CA PHE A 257 23.45 -16.63 18.00
C PHE A 257 24.67 -17.25 17.28
N GLY A 258 25.33 -16.50 16.40
CA GLY A 258 26.54 -16.95 15.72
C GLY A 258 26.29 -18.05 14.70
N THR A 259 25.08 -18.16 14.16
CA THR A 259 24.81 -19.01 13.00
C THR A 259 25.33 -18.36 11.71
N SER A 260 25.34 -19.09 10.60
CA SER A 260 25.82 -18.61 9.32
C SER A 260 24.92 -19.01 8.14
N PHE A 261 23.61 -18.83 8.28
CA PHE A 261 22.65 -19.12 7.20
C PHE A 261 22.93 -18.29 5.94
N PHE A 262 23.33 -17.02 6.13
CA PHE A 262 23.52 -16.04 5.07
C PHE A 262 24.96 -15.55 4.93
N LEU A 263 25.88 -16.09 5.73
CA LEU A 263 27.29 -15.70 5.74
C LEU A 263 28.17 -16.80 5.16
N SER A 264 28.99 -16.43 4.21
CA SER A 264 30.14 -17.20 3.71
C SER A 264 31.44 -16.52 4.15
N ASP A 265 32.59 -17.06 3.79
CA ASP A 265 33.87 -16.39 4.05
C ASP A 265 33.87 -14.96 3.50
N ILE A 266 34.24 -14.02 4.36
CA ILE A 266 34.23 -12.58 4.04
C ILE A 266 35.65 -12.04 4.19
N TYR A 267 36.12 -11.32 3.18
CA TYR A 267 37.44 -10.68 3.17
C TYR A 267 37.27 -9.19 3.48
N ILE A 268 37.84 -8.73 4.60
CA ILE A 268 37.84 -7.32 5.03
C ILE A 268 39.29 -6.88 5.25
N ALA A 269 39.72 -5.87 4.52
CA ALA A 269 41.06 -5.28 4.64
C ALA A 269 42.23 -6.32 4.61
N GLY A 270 42.05 -7.39 3.88
CA GLY A 270 43.05 -8.47 3.74
C GLY A 270 42.94 -9.58 4.79
N GLU A 271 42.05 -9.45 5.75
CA GLU A 271 41.73 -10.49 6.73
C GLU A 271 40.49 -11.29 6.30
N VAL A 272 40.49 -12.58 6.64
CA VAL A 272 39.36 -13.47 6.34
C VAL A 272 38.54 -13.69 7.60
N LEU A 273 37.27 -13.37 7.53
CA LEU A 273 36.28 -13.81 8.53
C LEU A 273 35.66 -15.12 8.02
N HIS A 274 35.99 -16.22 8.68
CA HIS A 274 35.52 -17.55 8.29
C HIS A 274 34.11 -17.81 8.83
N TYR A 275 33.20 -18.14 7.92
CA TYR A 275 31.85 -18.59 8.22
C TYR A 275 31.59 -19.93 7.49
N GLN A 276 30.76 -20.79 8.09
CA GLN A 276 30.53 -22.13 7.56
C GLN A 276 29.23 -22.19 6.73
N GLY A 277 29.39 -22.16 5.41
CA GLY A 277 28.43 -22.74 4.48
C GLY A 277 27.20 -21.94 4.14
N GLY A 278 27.06 -20.67 4.58
CA GLY A 278 25.93 -19.82 4.25
C GLY A 278 26.05 -19.14 2.87
N SER A 279 24.97 -18.45 2.46
CA SER A 279 24.97 -17.69 1.21
C SER A 279 24.08 -16.45 1.30
N PRO A 280 24.59 -15.25 0.97
CA PRO A 280 23.78 -14.04 0.82
C PRO A 280 22.68 -14.21 -0.23
N VAL A 281 22.92 -14.97 -1.29
CA VAL A 281 21.93 -15.23 -2.35
C VAL A 281 20.71 -15.98 -1.82
N LEU A 282 20.86 -16.84 -0.80
CA LEU A 282 19.72 -17.46 -0.14
C LEU A 282 18.80 -16.41 0.51
N PHE A 283 19.39 -15.40 1.17
CA PHE A 283 18.60 -14.30 1.73
C PHE A 283 17.85 -13.54 0.63
N GLU A 284 18.50 -13.23 -0.48
CA GLU A 284 17.88 -12.53 -1.60
C GLU A 284 16.68 -13.30 -2.16
N HIS A 285 16.76 -14.61 -2.33
CA HIS A 285 15.64 -15.44 -2.75
C HIS A 285 14.47 -15.38 -1.75
N LEU A 286 14.74 -15.54 -0.45
CA LEU A 286 13.72 -15.49 0.59
C LEU A 286 13.09 -14.09 0.69
N PHE A 287 13.90 -13.04 0.57
CA PHE A 287 13.43 -11.66 0.58
C PHE A 287 12.54 -11.37 -0.63
N TRP A 288 13.01 -11.67 -1.84
CA TRP A 288 12.30 -11.33 -3.07
C TRP A 288 11.10 -12.21 -3.36
N PHE A 289 11.03 -13.40 -2.77
CA PHE A 289 9.80 -14.21 -2.80
C PHE A 289 8.60 -13.47 -2.16
N LEU A 290 8.83 -12.58 -1.21
CA LEU A 290 7.83 -11.58 -0.81
C LEU A 290 8.01 -10.28 -1.61
N GLY A 291 9.23 -9.79 -1.79
CA GLY A 291 9.49 -8.42 -2.25
C GLY A 291 8.82 -8.09 -3.59
N HIS A 292 8.73 -9.04 -4.51
CA HIS A 292 7.95 -8.83 -5.74
C HIS A 292 6.44 -8.96 -5.52
N PRO A 293 5.89 -10.00 -4.88
CA PRO A 293 4.48 -10.00 -4.48
C PRO A 293 4.06 -8.77 -3.68
N GLU A 294 4.96 -8.21 -2.86
CA GLU A 294 4.70 -7.00 -2.07
C GLU A 294 4.30 -5.81 -2.93
N VAL A 295 4.93 -5.59 -4.09
CA VAL A 295 4.56 -4.49 -4.97
C VAL A 295 3.13 -4.65 -5.50
N TYR A 296 2.66 -5.89 -5.66
CA TYR A 296 1.26 -6.16 -6.02
C TYR A 296 0.32 -6.12 -4.82
N ILE A 297 0.76 -6.50 -3.63
CA ILE A 297 0.01 -6.30 -2.37
C ILE A 297 -0.28 -4.81 -2.18
N VAL A 298 0.64 -3.93 -2.56
CA VAL A 298 0.49 -2.48 -2.51
C VAL A 298 -0.45 -1.95 -3.60
N ILE A 299 -0.25 -2.34 -4.86
CA ILE A 299 -0.94 -1.68 -5.99
C ILE A 299 -2.35 -2.24 -6.28
N LEU A 300 -2.60 -3.53 -6.04
CA LEU A 300 -3.91 -4.13 -6.32
C LEU A 300 -5.06 -3.48 -5.55
N PRO A 301 -4.94 -3.18 -4.23
CA PRO A 301 -5.94 -2.40 -3.50
C PRO A 301 -6.28 -1.07 -4.16
N ALA A 302 -5.25 -0.29 -4.54
CA ALA A 302 -5.42 0.97 -5.25
C ALA A 302 -6.15 0.79 -6.59
N MET A 303 -5.82 -0.27 -7.34
CA MET A 303 -6.50 -0.61 -8.59
C MET A 303 -7.99 -0.93 -8.39
N GLY A 304 -8.35 -1.58 -7.28
CA GLY A 304 -9.73 -1.85 -6.92
C GLY A 304 -10.51 -0.57 -6.64
N LEU A 305 -9.98 0.26 -5.72
CA LEU A 305 -10.57 1.55 -5.35
C LEU A 305 -10.81 2.44 -6.57
N VAL A 306 -9.79 2.57 -7.42
CA VAL A 306 -9.86 3.40 -8.62
C VAL A 306 -10.89 2.88 -9.62
N SER A 307 -11.01 1.56 -9.82
CA SER A 307 -12.03 0.97 -10.70
C SER A 307 -13.45 1.36 -10.29
N GLU A 308 -13.73 1.32 -8.99
CA GLU A 308 -15.01 1.72 -8.41
C GLU A 308 -15.29 3.22 -8.64
N ILE A 309 -14.30 4.05 -8.31
CA ILE A 309 -14.41 5.51 -8.44
C ILE A 309 -14.59 5.92 -9.90
N MET A 310 -13.89 5.27 -10.83
CA MET A 310 -13.99 5.55 -12.26
C MET A 310 -15.37 5.19 -12.83
N ALA A 311 -15.92 4.02 -12.49
CA ALA A 311 -17.26 3.65 -12.89
C ALA A 311 -18.31 4.64 -12.37
N THR A 312 -18.24 4.98 -11.07
CA THR A 312 -19.14 5.94 -10.42
C THR A 312 -19.08 7.32 -11.06
N ASN A 313 -17.87 7.82 -11.37
CA ASN A 313 -17.68 9.19 -11.89
C ASN A 313 -17.70 9.28 -13.41
N SER A 314 -17.72 8.16 -14.14
CA SER A 314 -17.99 8.14 -15.58
C SER A 314 -19.47 7.88 -15.89
N ARG A 315 -20.28 7.55 -14.87
CA ARG A 315 -21.67 7.17 -15.01
C ARG A 315 -21.87 6.03 -16.00
N LYS A 316 -20.95 5.09 -15.95
CA LYS A 316 -20.87 4.02 -16.92
C LYS A 316 -20.45 2.72 -16.24
N PRO A 317 -20.98 1.57 -16.66
CA PRO A 317 -20.49 0.26 -16.21
C PRO A 317 -18.98 0.14 -16.42
N ILE A 318 -18.30 -0.53 -15.51
CA ILE A 318 -16.88 -0.86 -15.72
C ILE A 318 -16.77 -1.76 -16.96
N PHE A 319 -15.92 -1.35 -17.91
CA PHE A 319 -15.71 -2.14 -19.12
C PHE A 319 -14.94 -3.43 -18.80
N GLY A 320 -15.43 -4.56 -19.32
CA GLY A 320 -14.74 -5.83 -19.20
C GLY A 320 -14.59 -6.34 -17.76
N TYR A 321 -15.62 -6.27 -16.93
CA TYR A 321 -15.59 -6.70 -15.53
C TYR A 321 -14.96 -8.09 -15.33
N ARG A 322 -15.33 -9.09 -16.14
CA ARG A 322 -14.74 -10.43 -16.07
C ARG A 322 -13.25 -10.43 -16.44
N ALA A 323 -12.87 -9.67 -17.47
CA ALA A 323 -11.47 -9.52 -17.87
C ALA A 323 -10.65 -8.82 -16.77
N MET A 324 -11.23 -7.85 -16.05
CA MET A 324 -10.59 -7.20 -14.90
C MET A 324 -10.34 -8.18 -13.76
N ILE A 325 -11.29 -9.06 -13.43
CA ILE A 325 -11.11 -10.12 -12.43
C ILE A 325 -10.02 -11.10 -12.86
N MET A 326 -10.10 -11.60 -14.09
CA MET A 326 -9.10 -12.53 -14.63
C MET A 326 -7.70 -11.92 -14.63
N SER A 327 -7.59 -10.61 -14.92
CA SER A 327 -6.32 -9.89 -14.85
C SER A 327 -5.78 -9.82 -13.42
N VAL A 328 -6.63 -9.57 -12.42
CA VAL A 328 -6.23 -9.57 -11.00
C VAL A 328 -5.70 -10.95 -10.58
N LEU A 329 -6.42 -12.02 -10.95
CA LEU A 329 -6.01 -13.40 -10.66
C LEU A 329 -4.71 -13.80 -11.37
N ALA A 330 -4.56 -13.39 -12.63
CA ALA A 330 -3.36 -13.66 -13.42
C ALA A 330 -2.14 -12.92 -12.83
N ILE A 331 -2.28 -11.63 -12.45
CA ILE A 331 -1.23 -10.86 -11.77
C ILE A 331 -0.85 -11.56 -10.46
N ALA A 332 -1.82 -11.97 -9.65
CA ALA A 332 -1.56 -12.64 -8.40
C ALA A 332 -0.75 -13.94 -8.57
N PHE A 333 -1.16 -14.79 -9.51
CA PHE A 333 -0.44 -16.02 -9.82
C PHE A 333 0.98 -15.74 -10.32
N LEU A 334 1.11 -14.87 -11.33
CA LEU A 334 2.41 -14.54 -11.91
C LEU A 334 3.34 -13.89 -10.88
N SER A 335 2.81 -13.05 -9.97
CA SER A 335 3.61 -12.37 -8.95
C SER A 335 4.42 -13.34 -8.08
N THR A 336 3.97 -14.57 -7.89
CA THR A 336 4.65 -15.58 -7.07
C THR A 336 5.73 -16.37 -7.80
N ILE A 337 5.94 -16.16 -9.10
CA ILE A 337 6.89 -16.91 -9.92
C ILE A 337 7.89 -16.05 -10.70
N VAL A 338 7.97 -14.74 -10.40
CA VAL A 338 8.78 -13.79 -11.16
C VAL A 338 9.87 -13.10 -10.34
N TRP A 339 9.97 -13.35 -9.04
CA TRP A 339 10.81 -12.58 -8.11
C TRP A 339 12.28 -12.49 -8.51
N GLY A 340 12.79 -13.47 -9.28
CA GLY A 340 14.22 -13.54 -9.64
C GLY A 340 14.70 -12.41 -10.55
N HIS A 341 13.80 -11.63 -11.18
CA HIS A 341 14.24 -10.46 -11.96
C HIS A 341 14.88 -9.36 -11.10
N HIS A 342 14.64 -9.36 -9.79
CA HIS A 342 15.38 -8.49 -8.87
C HIS A 342 16.82 -8.96 -8.58
N MET A 343 17.22 -10.10 -9.13
CA MET A 343 18.49 -10.78 -8.85
C MET A 343 19.31 -11.08 -10.11
N PHE A 344 19.03 -10.43 -11.24
CA PHE A 344 19.72 -10.70 -12.50
C PHE A 344 21.25 -10.53 -12.42
N ILE A 345 21.73 -9.60 -11.58
CA ILE A 345 23.16 -9.35 -11.39
C ILE A 345 23.72 -9.92 -10.07
N SER A 346 22.95 -10.72 -9.33
CA SER A 346 23.42 -11.38 -8.09
C SER A 346 24.21 -12.68 -8.33
N GLY A 347 24.72 -12.90 -9.54
CA GLY A 347 25.40 -14.13 -9.91
C GLY A 347 24.45 -15.27 -10.34
N MET A 348 23.24 -14.94 -10.76
CA MET A 348 22.26 -15.91 -11.26
C MET A 348 22.75 -16.62 -12.52
N ASN A 349 22.42 -17.91 -12.62
CA ASN A 349 22.66 -18.67 -13.86
C ASN A 349 21.90 -18.01 -15.04
N PRO A 350 22.54 -17.73 -16.19
CA PRO A 350 21.93 -17.07 -17.34
C PRO A 350 20.65 -17.75 -17.87
N PHE A 351 20.58 -19.07 -17.78
CA PHE A 351 19.38 -19.82 -18.16
C PHE A 351 18.19 -19.46 -17.25
N LEU A 352 18.39 -19.42 -15.93
CA LEU A 352 17.36 -18.96 -14.99
C LEU A 352 17.01 -17.51 -15.22
N GLY A 353 17.97 -16.65 -15.54
CA GLY A 353 17.71 -15.27 -15.94
C GLY A 353 16.75 -15.18 -17.12
N SER A 354 16.94 -16.00 -18.16
CA SER A 354 16.03 -16.07 -19.30
C SER A 354 14.63 -16.56 -18.93
N VAL A 355 14.51 -17.54 -18.01
CA VAL A 355 13.21 -18.01 -17.50
C VAL A 355 12.49 -16.89 -16.74
N PHE A 356 13.18 -16.19 -15.85
CA PHE A 356 12.60 -15.06 -15.12
C PHE A 356 12.26 -13.89 -16.03
N THR A 357 13.02 -13.61 -17.08
CA THR A 357 12.67 -12.64 -18.12
C THR A 357 11.33 -13.01 -18.75
N PHE A 358 11.18 -14.24 -19.23
CA PHE A 358 9.95 -14.69 -19.88
C PHE A 358 8.74 -14.59 -18.94
N THR A 359 8.83 -15.12 -17.72
CA THR A 359 7.73 -15.08 -16.76
C THR A 359 7.37 -13.65 -16.35
N THR A 360 8.36 -12.77 -16.20
CA THR A 360 8.17 -11.36 -15.85
C THR A 360 7.43 -10.60 -16.95
N LEU A 361 7.84 -10.78 -18.21
CA LEU A 361 7.21 -10.09 -19.33
C LEU A 361 5.74 -10.52 -19.53
N LEU A 362 5.35 -11.73 -19.11
CA LEU A 362 3.95 -12.16 -19.13
C LEU A 362 3.04 -11.29 -18.26
N ILE A 363 3.53 -10.66 -17.18
CA ILE A 363 2.73 -9.76 -16.32
C ILE A 363 2.27 -8.50 -17.07
N ALA A 364 3.00 -8.10 -18.10
CA ALA A 364 2.60 -6.95 -18.92
C ALA A 364 1.22 -7.15 -19.56
N ILE A 365 0.85 -8.39 -19.92
CA ILE A 365 -0.43 -8.70 -20.59
C ILE A 365 -1.63 -8.37 -19.68
N PRO A 366 -1.82 -8.97 -18.49
CA PRO A 366 -2.94 -8.64 -17.63
C PRO A 366 -2.90 -7.18 -17.13
N SER A 367 -1.71 -6.59 -16.98
CA SER A 367 -1.57 -5.18 -16.62
C SER A 367 -2.07 -4.25 -17.73
N ALA A 368 -1.75 -4.54 -18.98
CA ALA A 368 -2.25 -3.80 -20.15
C ALA A 368 -3.77 -3.94 -20.31
N VAL A 369 -4.32 -5.14 -20.11
CA VAL A 369 -5.79 -5.35 -20.13
C VAL A 369 -6.48 -4.43 -19.12
N LYS A 370 -5.94 -4.29 -17.89
CA LYS A 370 -6.52 -3.38 -16.90
C LYS A 370 -6.44 -1.93 -17.34
N ALA A 371 -5.29 -1.48 -17.86
CA ALA A 371 -5.11 -0.13 -18.35
C ALA A 371 -6.09 0.22 -19.49
N PHE A 372 -6.22 -0.64 -20.48
CA PHE A 372 -7.17 -0.45 -21.57
C PHE A 372 -8.62 -0.46 -21.09
N ASN A 373 -8.99 -1.32 -20.15
CA ASN A 373 -10.34 -1.37 -19.61
C ASN A 373 -10.70 -0.10 -18.83
N TRP A 374 -9.78 0.50 -18.08
CA TRP A 374 -10.00 1.80 -17.45
C TRP A 374 -10.21 2.91 -18.49
N ILE A 375 -9.37 2.99 -19.52
CA ILE A 375 -9.51 3.98 -20.61
C ILE A 375 -10.85 3.79 -21.32
N THR A 376 -11.23 2.54 -21.62
CA THR A 376 -12.51 2.23 -22.26
C THR A 376 -13.70 2.54 -21.37
N THR A 377 -13.57 2.39 -20.05
CA THR A 377 -14.60 2.82 -19.09
C THR A 377 -14.83 4.32 -19.15
N LEU A 378 -13.78 5.12 -19.31
CA LEU A 378 -13.88 6.58 -19.47
C LEU A 378 -14.45 6.98 -20.84
N TRP A 379 -14.20 6.20 -21.87
CA TRP A 379 -14.59 6.52 -23.23
C TRP A 379 -16.11 6.65 -23.37
N LYS A 380 -16.56 7.82 -23.86
CA LYS A 380 -17.99 8.18 -23.98
C LYS A 380 -18.78 8.15 -22.66
N GLY A 381 -18.11 8.24 -21.51
CA GLY A 381 -18.76 8.41 -20.22
C GLY A 381 -19.15 9.87 -19.94
N ASN A 382 -20.12 10.07 -19.04
CA ASN A 382 -20.46 11.37 -18.47
C ASN A 382 -19.50 11.70 -17.31
N LEU A 383 -18.30 12.16 -17.65
CA LEU A 383 -17.18 12.29 -16.71
C LEU A 383 -17.38 13.41 -15.69
N GLN A 384 -17.26 13.07 -14.43
CA GLN A 384 -17.33 14.00 -13.31
C GLN A 384 -15.95 14.19 -12.69
N PHE A 385 -15.24 15.27 -13.06
CA PHE A 385 -13.87 15.56 -12.64
C PHE A 385 -13.80 16.14 -11.21
N ASN A 386 -14.28 15.40 -10.22
CA ASN A 386 -14.00 15.72 -8.82
C ASN A 386 -12.59 15.24 -8.39
N PRO A 387 -12.08 15.65 -7.21
CA PRO A 387 -10.73 15.25 -6.78
C PRO A 387 -10.50 13.73 -6.75
N ALA A 388 -11.48 12.92 -6.34
CA ALA A 388 -11.36 11.47 -6.36
C ALA A 388 -11.14 10.92 -7.77
N MET A 389 -11.88 11.44 -8.75
CA MET A 389 -11.73 11.06 -10.17
C MET A 389 -10.40 11.51 -10.75
N LEU A 390 -9.94 12.72 -10.42
CA LEU A 390 -8.64 13.22 -10.90
C LEU A 390 -7.49 12.37 -10.37
N PHE A 391 -7.47 12.02 -9.09
CA PHE A 391 -6.49 11.10 -8.54
C PHE A 391 -6.59 9.70 -9.16
N SER A 392 -7.79 9.23 -9.51
CA SER A 392 -7.98 7.96 -10.21
C SER A 392 -7.35 7.98 -11.62
N ILE A 393 -7.56 9.06 -12.37
CA ILE A 393 -6.93 9.25 -13.69
C ILE A 393 -5.40 9.40 -13.53
N GLY A 394 -4.94 10.14 -12.52
CA GLY A 394 -3.53 10.26 -12.18
C GLY A 394 -2.88 8.91 -11.89
N MET A 395 -3.55 8.04 -11.12
CA MET A 395 -3.11 6.67 -10.86
C MET A 395 -2.92 5.88 -12.15
N VAL A 396 -3.89 5.89 -13.04
CA VAL A 396 -3.79 5.17 -14.33
C VAL A 396 -2.64 5.73 -15.18
N SER A 397 -2.46 7.07 -15.20
CA SER A 397 -1.38 7.73 -15.92
C SER A 397 0.00 7.30 -15.40
N THR A 398 0.23 7.37 -14.10
CA THR A 398 1.52 7.00 -13.49
C THR A 398 1.77 5.49 -13.57
N PHE A 399 0.73 4.66 -13.44
CA PHE A 399 0.81 3.22 -13.61
C PHE A 399 1.24 2.83 -15.03
N ILE A 400 0.68 3.46 -16.07
CA ILE A 400 1.08 3.22 -17.46
C ILE A 400 2.51 3.67 -17.70
N THR A 401 2.86 4.89 -17.29
CA THR A 401 4.21 5.44 -17.49
C THR A 401 5.28 4.58 -16.82
N GLY A 402 5.07 4.21 -15.56
CA GLY A 402 6.00 3.33 -14.84
C GLY A 402 5.97 1.88 -15.36
N GLY A 403 4.80 1.38 -15.77
CA GLY A 403 4.65 0.02 -16.30
C GLY A 403 5.43 -0.21 -17.61
N LEU A 404 5.48 0.80 -18.49
CA LEU A 404 6.26 0.71 -19.73
C LEU A 404 7.77 0.54 -19.46
N THR A 405 8.29 1.19 -18.44
CA THR A 405 9.71 1.05 -18.04
C THR A 405 10.01 -0.29 -17.36
N GLY A 406 8.98 -0.96 -16.86
CA GLY A 406 9.07 -2.33 -16.32
C GLY A 406 9.45 -3.38 -17.37
N ILE A 407 9.12 -3.14 -18.63
CA ILE A 407 9.53 -4.03 -19.74
C ILE A 407 11.07 -4.04 -19.86
N ILE A 408 11.71 -2.89 -19.67
CA ILE A 408 13.18 -2.76 -19.71
C ILE A 408 13.82 -3.51 -18.53
N LEU A 409 13.31 -3.29 -17.31
CA LEU A 409 13.84 -3.94 -16.10
C LEU A 409 13.46 -5.43 -16.00
N GLY A 410 12.44 -5.85 -16.70
CA GLY A 410 12.02 -7.27 -16.75
C GLY A 410 12.83 -8.13 -17.72
N ASP A 411 13.61 -7.51 -18.60
CA ASP A 411 14.51 -8.20 -19.53
C ASP A 411 15.93 -8.20 -18.98
N SER A 412 16.48 -9.38 -18.71
CA SER A 412 17.81 -9.54 -18.11
C SER A 412 18.94 -8.90 -18.93
N THR A 413 18.81 -8.85 -20.26
CA THR A 413 19.81 -8.23 -21.16
C THR A 413 19.80 -6.71 -21.05
N LEU A 414 18.63 -6.10 -20.87
CA LEU A 414 18.49 -4.66 -20.73
C LEU A 414 18.75 -4.21 -19.30
N ASP A 415 18.29 -4.98 -18.30
CA ASP A 415 18.43 -4.67 -16.89
C ASP A 415 19.90 -4.55 -16.45
N ILE A 416 20.82 -5.35 -16.99
CA ILE A 416 22.27 -5.26 -16.69
C ILE A 416 22.80 -3.83 -16.78
N ASN A 417 22.27 -3.00 -17.69
CA ASN A 417 22.75 -1.64 -17.90
C ASN A 417 22.08 -0.60 -16.97
N VAL A 418 20.94 -0.92 -16.38
CA VAL A 418 20.14 0.02 -15.58
C VAL A 418 19.87 -0.47 -14.16
N HIS A 419 20.28 -1.70 -13.84
CA HIS A 419 20.15 -2.27 -12.51
C HIS A 419 20.87 -1.40 -11.47
N ASP A 420 20.26 -1.22 -10.32
CA ASP A 420 20.78 -0.38 -9.22
C ASP A 420 21.11 1.08 -9.60
N THR A 421 20.53 1.58 -10.69
CA THR A 421 20.58 3.00 -11.06
C THR A 421 19.31 3.74 -10.67
N TYR A 422 19.26 5.06 -10.91
CA TYR A 422 18.05 5.88 -10.73
C TYR A 422 16.90 5.48 -11.66
N PHE A 423 17.15 4.71 -12.71
CA PHE A 423 16.10 4.16 -13.57
C PHE A 423 15.17 3.23 -12.80
N VAL A 424 15.72 2.40 -11.92
CA VAL A 424 14.94 1.52 -11.03
C VAL A 424 14.08 2.34 -10.08
N ILE A 425 14.63 3.43 -9.51
CA ILE A 425 13.88 4.31 -8.60
C ILE A 425 12.71 4.98 -9.33
N ALA A 426 12.97 5.51 -10.52
CA ALA A 426 11.94 6.13 -11.36
C ALA A 426 10.79 5.14 -11.65
N HIS A 427 11.15 3.92 -12.09
CA HIS A 427 10.19 2.87 -12.40
C HIS A 427 9.26 2.56 -11.23
N PHE A 428 9.80 2.10 -10.11
CA PHE A 428 8.92 1.62 -9.03
C PHE A 428 8.15 2.75 -8.33
N HIS A 429 8.69 3.97 -8.31
CA HIS A 429 7.94 5.10 -7.77
C HIS A 429 6.73 5.44 -8.66
N LEU A 430 6.86 5.43 -9.98
CA LEU A 430 5.72 5.71 -10.86
C LEU A 430 4.71 4.56 -10.87
N VAL A 431 5.18 3.29 -11.05
CA VAL A 431 4.27 2.15 -11.21
C VAL A 431 3.59 1.74 -9.91
N MET A 432 4.24 1.90 -8.77
CA MET A 432 3.75 1.42 -7.48
C MET A 432 3.62 2.55 -6.45
N GLY A 433 4.69 3.28 -6.15
CA GLY A 433 4.70 4.25 -5.06
C GLY A 433 3.67 5.37 -5.24
N ILE A 434 3.78 6.15 -6.32
CA ILE A 434 2.85 7.27 -6.61
C ILE A 434 1.48 6.76 -7.05
N SER A 435 1.44 5.69 -7.85
CA SER A 435 0.17 5.10 -8.28
C SER A 435 -0.67 4.62 -7.09
N ALA A 436 -0.07 3.90 -6.13
CA ALA A 436 -0.78 3.46 -4.93
C ALA A 436 -1.18 4.65 -4.04
N LEU A 437 -0.30 5.63 -3.90
CA LEU A 437 -0.61 6.86 -3.15
C LEU A 437 -1.78 7.63 -3.78
N TYR A 438 -1.84 7.73 -5.10
CA TYR A 438 -2.98 8.33 -5.81
C TYR A 438 -4.26 7.53 -5.60
N GLY A 439 -4.20 6.20 -5.63
CA GLY A 439 -5.33 5.35 -5.27
C GLY A 439 -5.79 5.55 -3.83
N MET A 440 -4.87 5.72 -2.90
CA MET A 440 -5.17 6.05 -1.49
C MET A 440 -5.85 7.41 -1.37
N PHE A 441 -5.34 8.46 -2.02
CA PHE A 441 -5.98 9.78 -2.03
C PHE A 441 -7.36 9.72 -2.70
N ALA A 442 -7.49 9.07 -3.85
CA ALA A 442 -8.77 8.87 -4.52
C ALA A 442 -9.80 8.22 -3.57
N GLY A 443 -9.38 7.16 -2.88
CA GLY A 443 -10.19 6.47 -1.87
C GLY A 443 -10.58 7.38 -0.70
N ILE A 444 -9.63 8.14 -0.14
CA ILE A 444 -9.91 9.07 0.94
C ILE A 444 -10.95 10.11 0.50
N TYR A 445 -10.77 10.76 -0.67
CA TYR A 445 -11.73 11.74 -1.18
C TYR A 445 -13.12 11.13 -1.43
N HIS A 446 -13.18 9.88 -1.87
CA HIS A 446 -14.44 9.21 -2.20
C HIS A 446 -15.19 8.70 -0.96
N TRP A 447 -14.51 7.99 -0.05
CA TRP A 447 -15.13 7.35 1.12
C TRP A 447 -15.04 8.17 2.41
N PHE A 448 -14.49 9.39 2.39
CA PHE A 448 -14.49 10.28 3.54
C PHE A 448 -15.90 10.48 4.16
N PRO A 449 -16.99 10.59 3.38
CA PRO A 449 -18.35 10.61 3.91
C PRO A 449 -18.71 9.41 4.79
N LYS A 450 -18.23 8.21 4.43
CA LYS A 450 -18.47 6.99 5.23
C LYS A 450 -17.59 6.90 6.47
N MET A 451 -16.42 7.53 6.46
CA MET A 451 -15.54 7.57 7.61
C MET A 451 -15.95 8.59 8.66
N TYR A 452 -16.35 9.78 8.23
CA TYR A 452 -16.53 10.95 9.11
C TYR A 452 -17.88 11.65 8.98
N GLY A 453 -18.78 11.19 8.13
CA GLY A 453 -20.10 11.80 7.91
C GLY A 453 -20.07 13.19 7.25
N ARG A 454 -18.94 13.59 6.69
CA ARG A 454 -18.70 14.93 6.11
C ARG A 454 -18.00 14.84 4.76
N MET A 455 -18.00 15.95 4.01
CA MET A 455 -17.34 16.09 2.72
C MET A 455 -16.02 16.85 2.87
N LEU A 456 -14.99 16.41 2.15
CA LEU A 456 -13.75 17.19 1.98
C LEU A 456 -13.98 18.42 1.08
N ASN A 457 -13.18 19.48 1.30
CA ASN A 457 -13.26 20.68 0.46
C ASN A 457 -12.70 20.38 -0.94
N LYS A 458 -13.54 20.57 -1.96
CA LYS A 458 -13.19 20.27 -3.37
C LYS A 458 -12.08 21.16 -3.91
N ASN A 459 -12.08 22.46 -3.57
CA ASN A 459 -11.11 23.40 -4.09
C ASN A 459 -9.70 23.10 -3.59
N LEU A 460 -9.57 22.78 -2.29
CA LEU A 460 -8.30 22.31 -1.73
C LEU A 460 -7.89 20.96 -2.35
N GLY A 461 -8.87 20.11 -2.68
CA GLY A 461 -8.63 18.86 -3.39
C GLY A 461 -8.07 19.05 -4.80
N TYR A 462 -8.54 20.04 -5.53
CA TYR A 462 -7.99 20.38 -6.86
C TYR A 462 -6.56 20.92 -6.78
N ILE A 463 -6.29 21.81 -5.83
CA ILE A 463 -4.94 22.35 -5.60
C ILE A 463 -3.99 21.19 -5.24
N HIS A 464 -4.41 20.33 -4.30
CA HIS A 464 -3.64 19.16 -3.90
C HIS A 464 -3.32 18.24 -5.10
N PHE A 465 -4.33 17.91 -5.92
CA PHE A 465 -4.12 17.03 -7.08
C PHE A 465 -3.16 17.63 -8.10
N TRP A 466 -3.42 18.84 -8.59
CA TRP A 466 -2.66 19.39 -9.71
C TRP A 466 -1.19 19.62 -9.36
N ILE A 467 -0.91 20.14 -8.18
CA ILE A 467 0.47 20.37 -7.77
C ILE A 467 1.17 19.03 -7.51
N THR A 468 0.50 18.08 -6.82
CA THR A 468 1.08 16.76 -6.61
C THR A 468 1.36 16.05 -7.94
N ALA A 469 0.47 16.14 -8.93
CA ALA A 469 0.64 15.49 -10.22
C ALA A 469 1.83 16.05 -11.00
N VAL A 470 1.95 17.37 -11.08
CA VAL A 470 3.09 18.02 -11.75
C VAL A 470 4.40 17.69 -11.03
N CYS A 471 4.41 17.77 -9.69
CA CYS A 471 5.62 17.48 -8.92
C CYS A 471 6.02 16.00 -8.99
N ALA A 472 5.08 15.06 -8.98
CA ALA A 472 5.39 13.64 -9.10
C ALA A 472 6.10 13.32 -10.42
N TYR A 473 5.61 13.86 -11.54
CA TYR A 473 6.30 13.72 -12.82
C TYR A 473 7.62 14.50 -12.86
N GLY A 474 7.68 15.70 -12.28
CA GLY A 474 8.91 16.51 -12.17
C GLY A 474 10.00 15.84 -11.35
N VAL A 475 9.63 14.99 -10.37
CA VAL A 475 10.58 14.20 -9.57
C VAL A 475 11.00 12.93 -10.30
N PHE A 476 10.04 12.07 -10.69
CA PHE A 476 10.37 10.70 -11.06
C PHE A 476 10.62 10.50 -12.55
N PHE A 477 10.09 11.33 -13.43
CA PHE A 477 10.33 11.19 -14.86
C PHE A 477 11.80 11.50 -15.24
N PRO A 478 12.42 12.61 -14.76
CA PRO A 478 13.84 12.89 -15.03
C PRO A 478 14.80 11.83 -14.44
N MET A 479 14.40 11.11 -13.39
CA MET A 479 15.22 10.04 -12.82
C MET A 479 15.51 8.90 -13.81
N HIS A 480 14.63 8.66 -14.81
CA HIS A 480 14.93 7.69 -15.87
C HIS A 480 16.17 8.11 -16.68
N PHE A 481 16.31 9.38 -17.01
CA PHE A 481 17.43 9.88 -17.81
C PHE A 481 18.74 9.83 -17.06
N ILE A 482 18.77 10.23 -15.79
CA ILE A 482 19.98 10.15 -14.98
C ILE A 482 20.35 8.67 -14.69
N GLY A 483 19.35 7.79 -14.61
CA GLY A 483 19.57 6.35 -14.51
C GLY A 483 20.14 5.72 -15.79
N LEU A 484 19.64 6.13 -16.97
CA LEU A 484 20.19 5.74 -18.27
C LEU A 484 21.63 6.27 -18.48
N ALA A 485 21.97 7.41 -17.88
CA ALA A 485 23.35 7.92 -17.84
C ALA A 485 24.25 7.12 -16.87
N GLY A 486 23.72 6.12 -16.19
CA GLY A 486 24.47 5.22 -15.30
C GLY A 486 24.59 5.70 -13.85
N LEU A 487 23.87 6.77 -13.43
CA LEU A 487 23.94 7.25 -12.04
C LEU A 487 23.42 6.19 -11.07
N PRO A 488 24.26 5.65 -10.15
CA PRO A 488 23.87 4.63 -9.20
C PRO A 488 22.89 5.19 -8.14
N ARG A 489 21.98 4.34 -7.67
CA ARG A 489 21.16 4.66 -6.50
C ARG A 489 21.95 4.46 -5.20
N ARG A 490 21.49 5.08 -4.10
CA ARG A 490 22.04 4.93 -2.74
C ARG A 490 23.40 5.58 -2.49
N TYR A 491 23.94 6.34 -3.43
CA TYR A 491 25.15 7.13 -3.22
C TYR A 491 24.76 8.50 -2.63
N TYR A 492 25.49 8.92 -1.59
CA TYR A 492 25.16 10.17 -0.88
C TYR A 492 25.57 11.43 -1.63
N THR A 493 26.48 11.30 -2.60
CA THR A 493 26.88 12.35 -3.55
C THR A 493 27.30 11.71 -4.86
N ASN A 494 27.12 12.44 -5.96
CA ASN A 494 27.64 12.11 -7.28
C ASN A 494 28.80 13.02 -7.71
N THR A 495 29.11 14.07 -6.95
CA THR A 495 30.16 15.06 -7.30
C THR A 495 31.57 14.51 -7.21
N ASN A 496 31.78 13.37 -6.56
CA ASN A 496 33.07 12.67 -6.53
C ASN A 496 33.41 11.94 -7.84
N PHE A 497 32.50 11.93 -8.80
CA PHE A 497 32.65 11.23 -10.07
C PHE A 497 32.45 12.22 -11.24
N PRO A 498 33.53 12.70 -11.88
CA PRO A 498 33.44 13.69 -12.97
C PRO A 498 32.48 13.30 -14.11
N LEU A 499 32.26 11.99 -14.31
CA LEU A 499 31.30 11.46 -15.28
C LEU A 499 29.86 11.95 -15.03
N PHE A 500 29.52 12.30 -13.79
CA PHE A 500 28.17 12.66 -13.39
C PHE A 500 27.99 14.16 -13.07
N ASP A 501 29.02 14.99 -13.27
CA ASP A 501 28.96 16.43 -12.95
C ASP A 501 27.82 17.13 -13.69
N ASP A 502 27.60 16.82 -14.96
CA ASP A 502 26.52 17.39 -15.77
C ASP A 502 25.11 17.04 -15.26
N LEU A 503 24.99 15.97 -14.45
CA LEU A 503 23.72 15.51 -13.90
C LEU A 503 23.31 16.26 -12.63
N GLN A 504 24.21 17.07 -12.05
CA GLN A 504 23.93 17.78 -10.80
C GLN A 504 22.76 18.77 -10.94
N ASN A 505 22.69 19.48 -12.05
CA ASN A 505 21.56 20.39 -12.32
C ASN A 505 20.22 19.65 -12.39
N VAL A 506 20.22 18.43 -12.89
CA VAL A 506 19.01 17.58 -12.90
C VAL A 506 18.63 17.14 -11.49
N ASN A 507 19.60 16.81 -10.63
CA ASN A 507 19.34 16.53 -9.21
C ASN A 507 18.75 17.73 -8.46
N VAL A 508 19.22 18.95 -8.74
CA VAL A 508 18.64 20.19 -8.19
C VAL A 508 17.20 20.37 -8.66
N LEU A 509 16.93 20.17 -9.94
CA LEU A 509 15.57 20.24 -10.51
C LEU A 509 14.63 19.25 -9.84
N ILE A 510 15.02 17.97 -9.75
CA ILE A 510 14.26 16.91 -9.10
C ILE A 510 13.96 17.28 -7.65
N THR A 511 14.96 17.77 -6.92
CA THR A 511 14.81 18.16 -5.51
C THR A 511 13.87 19.36 -5.34
N THR A 512 13.91 20.32 -6.24
CA THR A 512 12.99 21.47 -6.24
C THR A 512 11.54 21.00 -6.37
N PHE A 513 11.26 20.10 -7.31
CA PHE A 513 9.92 19.49 -7.41
C PHE A 513 9.54 18.67 -6.17
N ALA A 514 10.49 17.94 -5.58
CA ALA A 514 10.23 17.17 -4.35
C ALA A 514 9.86 18.09 -3.18
N LEU A 515 10.59 19.18 -2.97
CA LEU A 515 10.31 20.16 -1.91
C LEU A 515 8.95 20.83 -2.09
N VAL A 516 8.62 21.25 -3.31
CA VAL A 516 7.31 21.85 -3.62
C VAL A 516 6.21 20.81 -3.41
N GLY A 517 6.33 19.61 -3.98
CA GLY A 517 5.35 18.53 -3.84
C GLY A 517 5.14 18.12 -2.38
N GLY A 518 6.23 18.01 -1.60
CA GLY A 518 6.16 17.72 -0.17
C GLY A 518 5.46 18.82 0.63
N ALA A 519 5.77 20.09 0.38
CA ALA A 519 5.11 21.23 1.02
C ALA A 519 3.59 21.25 0.74
N PHE A 520 3.17 20.93 -0.48
CA PHE A 520 1.76 20.92 -0.83
C PHE A 520 0.97 19.72 -0.28
N GLN A 521 1.64 18.69 0.29
CA GLN A 521 0.92 17.69 1.09
C GLN A 521 0.31 18.29 2.37
N LEU A 522 0.81 19.42 2.84
CA LEU A 522 0.19 20.17 3.94
C LEU A 522 -1.23 20.66 3.58
N VAL A 523 -1.49 20.93 2.31
CA VAL A 523 -2.85 21.28 1.83
C VAL A 523 -3.81 20.10 2.03
N PHE A 524 -3.35 18.88 1.74
CA PHE A 524 -4.14 17.67 2.02
C PHE A 524 -4.37 17.48 3.52
N LEU A 525 -3.34 17.58 4.33
CA LEU A 525 -3.47 17.43 5.78
C LEU A 525 -4.42 18.46 6.37
N TYR A 526 -4.30 19.72 5.96
CA TYR A 526 -5.23 20.77 6.38
C TYR A 526 -6.67 20.44 5.95
N ASN A 527 -6.88 20.06 4.69
CA ASN A 527 -8.20 19.69 4.18
C ASN A 527 -8.77 18.50 4.96
N PHE A 528 -7.97 17.47 5.18
CA PHE A 528 -8.38 16.26 5.90
C PHE A 528 -8.82 16.56 7.33
N PHE A 529 -7.96 17.15 8.14
CA PHE A 529 -8.24 17.40 9.55
C PHE A 529 -9.30 18.47 9.75
N SER A 530 -9.28 19.57 9.00
CA SER A 530 -10.30 20.61 9.12
C SER A 530 -11.69 20.09 8.71
N SER A 531 -11.78 19.25 7.70
CA SER A 531 -13.06 18.70 7.24
C SER A 531 -13.70 17.71 8.21
N ILE A 532 -12.92 17.05 9.08
CA ILE A 532 -13.47 16.21 10.16
C ILE A 532 -14.40 17.04 11.07
N PHE A 533 -14.04 18.29 11.34
CA PHE A 533 -14.78 19.15 12.27
C PHE A 533 -15.72 20.14 11.55
N TYR A 534 -15.27 20.73 10.46
CA TYR A 534 -15.92 21.85 9.78
C TYR A 534 -16.43 21.53 8.37
N GLY A 535 -16.18 20.34 7.84
CA GLY A 535 -16.65 19.93 6.51
C GLY A 535 -18.18 19.92 6.42
N LYS A 536 -18.72 20.15 5.22
CA LYS A 536 -20.16 20.06 4.95
C LYS A 536 -20.65 18.64 5.31
N LYS A 537 -21.77 18.54 6.03
CA LYS A 537 -22.41 17.25 6.31
C LYS A 537 -22.73 16.51 5.01
N ALA A 538 -22.41 15.25 4.96
CA ALA A 538 -22.67 14.41 3.79
C ALA A 538 -24.12 13.93 3.77
N VAL A 539 -24.68 13.77 2.57
CA VAL A 539 -25.89 12.97 2.37
C VAL A 539 -25.52 11.49 2.31
N GLN A 540 -26.49 10.58 2.43
CA GLN A 540 -26.26 9.15 2.50
C GLN A 540 -25.46 8.61 1.30
N ASN A 541 -25.80 9.01 0.08
CA ASN A 541 -25.12 8.62 -1.15
C ASN A 541 -24.77 9.87 -1.99
N PRO A 542 -23.68 10.58 -1.64
CA PRO A 542 -23.32 11.84 -2.31
C PRO A 542 -22.85 11.67 -3.75
N TRP A 543 -22.43 10.47 -4.10
CA TRP A 543 -21.90 10.14 -5.42
C TRP A 543 -22.93 9.47 -6.34
N LYS A 544 -24.12 9.14 -5.83
CA LYS A 544 -25.11 8.32 -6.54
C LYS A 544 -24.46 7.01 -7.03
N SER A 545 -23.74 6.34 -6.15
CA SER A 545 -23.06 5.09 -6.40
C SER A 545 -24.01 3.91 -6.26
N THR A 546 -23.70 2.80 -6.92
CA THR A 546 -24.54 1.60 -7.00
C THR A 546 -24.21 0.55 -5.94
N THR A 547 -23.04 0.64 -5.32
CA THR A 547 -22.52 -0.35 -4.39
C THR A 547 -23.14 -0.26 -2.99
N LEU A 548 -23.10 -1.39 -2.27
CA LEU A 548 -23.93 -1.63 -1.09
C LEU A 548 -23.59 -0.72 0.11
N GLU A 549 -22.35 -0.28 0.26
CA GLU A 549 -21.91 0.60 1.35
C GLU A 549 -22.66 1.94 1.37
N TRP A 550 -23.20 2.38 0.23
CA TRP A 550 -23.95 3.63 0.15
C TRP A 550 -25.41 3.50 0.61
N THR A 551 -25.85 2.29 0.96
CA THR A 551 -27.14 2.03 1.58
C THR A 551 -27.10 2.14 3.11
N THR A 552 -25.91 2.14 3.72
CA THR A 552 -25.75 2.33 5.18
C THR A 552 -26.01 3.78 5.57
N PRO A 553 -26.48 4.06 6.81
CA PRO A 553 -26.61 5.42 7.31
C PRO A 553 -25.29 6.19 7.28
N VAL A 554 -25.40 7.53 7.21
CA VAL A 554 -24.21 8.42 7.35
C VAL A 554 -23.72 8.41 8.79
N GLU A 555 -24.62 8.26 9.74
CA GLU A 555 -24.29 8.15 11.15
C GLU A 555 -23.63 6.80 11.43
N HIS A 556 -22.60 6.83 12.28
CA HIS A 556 -21.89 5.63 12.67
C HIS A 556 -22.75 4.79 13.61
N ILE A 557 -23.22 3.65 13.13
CA ILE A 557 -23.92 2.64 13.94
C ILE A 557 -23.10 1.34 13.95
N HIS A 558 -23.07 0.65 15.08
CA HIS A 558 -22.51 -0.69 15.15
C HIS A 558 -23.36 -1.66 14.31
N GLY A 559 -22.73 -2.59 13.59
CA GLY A 559 -23.43 -3.56 12.74
C GLY A 559 -23.93 -3.01 11.40
N ASN A 560 -23.57 -1.79 10.99
CA ASN A 560 -23.71 -1.18 9.67
C ASN A 560 -25.13 -0.83 9.22
N TRP A 561 -26.13 -1.66 9.49
CA TRP A 561 -27.54 -1.42 9.16
C TRP A 561 -28.42 -1.49 10.42
N PRO A 562 -29.42 -0.58 10.57
CA PRO A 562 -30.26 -0.55 11.76
C PRO A 562 -31.27 -1.71 11.85
N GLY A 563 -31.46 -2.44 10.75
CA GLY A 563 -32.40 -3.55 10.65
C GLY A 563 -31.74 -4.75 9.94
N GLU A 564 -32.52 -5.43 9.11
CA GLU A 564 -32.00 -6.52 8.29
C GLU A 564 -30.95 -6.01 7.28
N ILE A 565 -29.97 -6.86 7.02
CA ILE A 565 -28.95 -6.55 6.00
C ILE A 565 -29.63 -6.65 4.62
N PRO A 566 -29.44 -5.66 3.71
CA PRO A 566 -30.06 -5.69 2.40
C PRO A 566 -29.64 -6.91 1.58
N HIS A 567 -30.60 -7.50 0.86
CA HIS A 567 -30.33 -8.50 -0.15
C HIS A 567 -29.77 -7.85 -1.41
N VAL A 568 -28.91 -8.56 -2.15
CA VAL A 568 -28.34 -8.11 -3.41
C VAL A 568 -29.01 -8.82 -4.58
N TYR A 569 -29.45 -8.03 -5.54
CA TYR A 569 -30.16 -8.50 -6.74
C TYR A 569 -29.38 -8.25 -8.02
N ARG A 570 -28.50 -7.21 -8.02
CA ARG A 570 -27.79 -6.68 -9.19
C ARG A 570 -26.28 -6.78 -9.05
N TRP A 571 -25.58 -6.61 -10.14
CA TRP A 571 -24.13 -6.44 -10.13
C TRP A 571 -23.73 -5.01 -9.65
N PRO A 572 -22.44 -4.77 -9.32
CA PRO A 572 -22.06 -3.53 -8.63
C PRO A 572 -21.98 -2.28 -9.51
N TYR A 573 -22.13 -2.40 -10.84
CA TYR A 573 -21.88 -1.29 -11.78
C TYR A 573 -23.08 -1.01 -12.69
N ASP A 574 -24.28 -1.00 -12.15
CA ASP A 574 -25.52 -0.78 -12.91
C ASP A 574 -25.76 0.74 -13.12
N TYR A 575 -24.94 1.32 -13.99
CA TYR A 575 -25.02 2.72 -14.39
C TYR A 575 -25.60 2.84 -15.80
N SER A 576 -26.37 3.91 -16.03
CA SER A 576 -26.97 4.25 -17.33
C SER A 576 -27.75 3.09 -17.95
N ASN A 577 -28.43 2.34 -17.12
CA ASN A 577 -29.27 1.23 -17.55
C ASN A 577 -30.51 1.78 -18.27
N PRO A 578 -30.76 1.43 -19.56
CA PRO A 578 -31.88 1.96 -20.34
C PRO A 578 -33.25 1.56 -19.80
N ASN A 579 -33.33 0.55 -18.93
CA ASN A 579 -34.58 0.12 -18.29
C ASN A 579 -35.01 0.97 -17.10
N HIS A 580 -34.21 1.99 -16.75
CA HIS A 580 -34.45 2.87 -15.62
C HIS A 580 -34.34 4.35 -15.99
N ASP A 581 -35.20 5.20 -15.38
CA ASP A 581 -35.22 6.65 -15.60
C ASP A 581 -34.03 7.38 -14.92
N VAL A 582 -33.27 6.67 -14.07
CA VAL A 582 -32.12 7.20 -13.34
C VAL A 582 -30.83 6.57 -13.85
N ASP A 583 -29.74 7.33 -13.78
CA ASP A 583 -28.44 6.93 -14.31
C ASP A 583 -27.65 5.97 -13.40
N PHE A 584 -28.24 5.51 -12.29
CA PHE A 584 -27.65 4.52 -11.38
C PHE A 584 -28.72 3.68 -10.69
N VAL A 585 -28.46 2.41 -10.48
CA VAL A 585 -29.38 1.51 -9.76
C VAL A 585 -28.58 0.76 -8.68
N PRO A 586 -28.90 0.98 -7.40
CA PRO A 586 -28.24 0.31 -6.29
C PRO A 586 -28.40 -1.21 -6.31
N GLN A 587 -27.40 -1.94 -5.83
CA GLN A 587 -27.36 -3.41 -5.83
C GLN A 587 -28.54 -4.07 -5.09
N ASN A 588 -29.13 -3.39 -4.13
CA ASN A 588 -30.27 -3.87 -3.33
C ASN A 588 -31.64 -3.62 -3.97
N VAL A 589 -31.69 -3.03 -5.15
CA VAL A 589 -32.95 -2.82 -5.89
C VAL A 589 -33.27 -4.10 -6.68
N PRO A 590 -34.46 -4.72 -6.48
CA PRO A 590 -34.89 -5.90 -7.23
C PRO A 590 -34.90 -5.67 -8.73
N MET A 591 -34.63 -6.73 -9.50
CA MET A 591 -34.78 -6.71 -10.96
C MET A 591 -36.27 -6.60 -11.34
N LYS A 592 -36.59 -5.85 -12.37
CA LYS A 592 -37.92 -5.83 -12.96
C LYS A 592 -38.14 -7.13 -13.76
N GLU A 593 -39.39 -7.52 -13.98
CA GLU A 593 -39.72 -8.67 -14.81
C GLU A 593 -39.25 -8.42 -16.25
N GLY A 594 -38.45 -9.31 -16.79
CA GLY A 594 -37.86 -9.18 -18.14
C GLY A 594 -36.63 -8.26 -18.24
N GLU A 595 -36.13 -7.73 -17.11
CA GLU A 595 -34.91 -6.93 -17.10
C GLU A 595 -33.68 -7.82 -17.25
N GLU A 596 -32.83 -7.53 -18.23
CA GLU A 596 -31.55 -8.21 -18.43
C GLU A 596 -30.44 -7.47 -17.72
N VAL A 597 -29.51 -8.20 -17.09
CA VAL A 597 -28.27 -7.64 -16.54
C VAL A 597 -27.36 -7.28 -17.72
N LEU A 598 -27.06 -6.01 -17.88
CA LEU A 598 -26.12 -5.53 -18.89
C LEU A 598 -24.69 -5.92 -18.50
N HIS A 599 -24.27 -7.11 -18.93
CA HIS A 599 -22.87 -7.54 -18.83
C HIS A 599 -22.10 -6.98 -20.04
N HIS A 600 -21.36 -5.90 -19.87
CA HIS A 600 -20.43 -5.37 -20.86
C HIS A 600 -19.01 -5.92 -20.68
#